data_4377cd327d6b1efd2774842a50270b0d
#
_entry.id   4377cd327d6b1efd2774842a50270b0d
#
_cell.length_a   1.000
_cell.length_b   1.000
_cell.length_c   1.000
_cell.angle_alpha   90.00
_cell.angle_beta   90.00
_cell.angle_gamma   90.00
#
_symmetry.space_group_name_H-M   'P 1'
#
loop_
_entity.id
_entity.type
_entity.pdbx_description
1 polymer ?
#
loop_
_entity_poly.entity_id
_entity_poly.type
_entity_poly.pdbx_seq_one_letter_code
_entity_poly.pdbx_strand_id
1 'polypeptide(L)'
;MLSIRNIFFAALLLPLGQAVAGEAKPADASGAVIEREFRELLELDDKVHDEVDEWIRSNAKLTAKQVGIDPASLDLQVRNRLSKVGEAYKAFLNRHSGHVRARLAYGSFFSDINEIDKAMAQWKKALELAPKNPVAWNNIGKAYGKQGRIAEAFRHFGKAAELAPKEALYYRNLATLIFSYPDDAARYYLIDRSQIVPKSLELFKKARSLDPKNFTLATDAALAQLGTQPFEAKAALAAWNDALAIAPSPVEA
;
A
#
# COMPACT_ATOMS: atom_id res chain seq x y z
N MET A 1 -13.83 13.18 2.17
CA MET A 1 -13.78 11.72 2.41
C MET A 1 -13.04 11.14 1.22
N LEU A 2 -11.78 10.80 1.40
CA LEU A 2 -10.94 10.18 0.37
C LEU A 2 -11.42 8.74 0.16
N SER A 3 -11.56 8.32 -1.11
CA SER A 3 -11.86 6.95 -1.51
C SER A 3 -10.89 5.99 -0.80
N ILE A 4 -11.41 4.88 -0.29
CA ILE A 4 -10.64 3.82 0.38
C ILE A 4 -9.52 3.27 -0.53
N ARG A 5 -9.60 3.55 -1.83
CA ARG A 5 -8.81 2.94 -2.90
C ARG A 5 -7.46 3.61 -3.23
N ASN A 6 -7.20 4.85 -2.82
CA ASN A 6 -6.11 5.63 -3.40
C ASN A 6 -4.68 5.33 -2.90
N ILE A 7 -4.41 4.26 -2.15
CA ILE A 7 -3.07 4.01 -1.61
C ILE A 7 -2.49 2.62 -1.92
N PHE A 8 -3.28 1.63 -2.41
CA PHE A 8 -2.83 0.23 -2.35
C PHE A 8 -2.66 -0.51 -3.69
N PHE A 9 -3.25 -0.05 -4.79
CA PHE A 9 -3.28 -0.83 -6.04
C PHE A 9 -2.06 -0.65 -6.96
N ALA A 10 -1.31 0.44 -6.82
CA ALA A 10 -0.15 0.69 -7.69
C ALA A 10 0.97 -0.37 -7.59
N ALA A 11 1.07 -1.09 -6.45
CA ALA A 11 2.09 -2.11 -6.26
C ALA A 11 1.71 -3.50 -6.81
N LEU A 12 0.43 -3.74 -7.17
CA LEU A 12 -0.04 -5.00 -7.76
C LEU A 12 -0.03 -4.98 -9.29
N LEU A 13 -0.04 -3.78 -9.89
CA LEU A 13 0.00 -3.55 -11.34
C LEU A 13 1.40 -3.16 -11.85
N LEU A 14 2.47 -3.49 -11.14
CA LEU A 14 3.80 -3.42 -11.74
C LEU A 14 3.81 -4.27 -13.03
N PRO A 15 4.29 -3.71 -14.16
CA PRO A 15 4.38 -4.48 -15.39
C PRO A 15 5.18 -5.75 -15.11
N LEU A 16 4.68 -6.86 -15.62
CA LEU A 16 5.17 -8.25 -15.46
C LEU A 16 6.66 -8.48 -15.81
N GLY A 17 7.47 -7.44 -15.93
CA GLY A 17 8.82 -7.50 -16.45
C GLY A 17 9.98 -7.38 -15.46
N GLN A 18 9.79 -6.97 -14.20
CA GLN A 18 10.96 -6.68 -13.34
C GLN A 18 10.88 -7.11 -11.86
N ALA A 19 9.85 -7.81 -11.41
CA ALA A 19 9.80 -8.36 -10.06
C ALA A 19 10.14 -9.86 -10.09
N VAL A 20 11.30 -10.18 -9.59
CA VAL A 20 11.80 -11.55 -9.35
C VAL A 20 12.33 -12.26 -10.59
N ALA A 21 13.62 -12.12 -10.85
CA ALA A 21 14.41 -13.10 -11.61
C ALA A 21 14.46 -14.43 -10.82
N GLY A 22 13.48 -15.26 -11.05
CA GLY A 22 13.32 -16.58 -10.45
C GLY A 22 11.91 -17.10 -10.74
N GLU A 23 11.77 -17.89 -11.82
CA GLU A 23 10.58 -18.61 -12.24
C GLU A 23 9.69 -17.95 -13.30
N ALA A 24 10.23 -17.76 -14.50
CA ALA A 24 9.41 -17.85 -15.70
C ALA A 24 9.74 -19.17 -16.40
N LYS A 25 9.18 -20.27 -15.91
CA LYS A 25 8.99 -21.45 -16.75
C LYS A 25 7.88 -21.13 -17.75
N PRO A 26 7.97 -21.54 -19.03
CA PRO A 26 6.87 -21.34 -19.97
C PRO A 26 5.62 -21.95 -19.34
N ALA A 27 4.56 -21.15 -19.24
CA ALA A 27 3.29 -21.57 -18.68
C ALA A 27 2.81 -22.75 -19.55
N ASP A 28 2.72 -23.93 -18.95
CA ASP A 28 1.93 -25.00 -19.52
C ASP A 28 0.46 -24.55 -19.59
N ALA A 29 -0.38 -25.24 -20.33
CA ALA A 29 -1.79 -24.86 -20.48
C ALA A 29 -2.51 -24.70 -19.12
N SER A 30 -2.05 -25.41 -18.08
CA SER A 30 -2.54 -25.32 -16.69
C SER A 30 -2.17 -23.98 -16.04
N GLY A 31 -0.94 -23.53 -16.17
CA GLY A 31 -0.49 -22.24 -15.64
C GLY A 31 -1.24 -21.06 -16.26
N ALA A 32 -1.50 -21.11 -17.57
CA ALA A 32 -2.29 -20.07 -18.25
C ALA A 32 -3.75 -20.00 -17.77
N VAL A 33 -4.34 -21.15 -17.44
CA VAL A 33 -5.71 -21.21 -16.86
C VAL A 33 -5.71 -20.58 -15.47
N ILE A 34 -4.75 -20.93 -14.61
CA ILE A 34 -4.64 -20.37 -13.24
C ILE A 34 -4.47 -18.84 -13.28
N GLU A 35 -3.63 -18.33 -14.16
CA GLU A 35 -3.41 -16.88 -14.31
C GLU A 35 -4.65 -16.15 -14.85
N ARG A 36 -5.44 -16.79 -15.70
CA ARG A 36 -6.73 -16.25 -16.15
C ARG A 36 -7.73 -16.20 -15.00
N GLU A 37 -7.93 -17.31 -14.27
CA GLU A 37 -8.81 -17.34 -13.09
C GLU A 37 -8.40 -16.30 -12.04
N PHE A 38 -7.11 -16.11 -11.83
CA PHE A 38 -6.62 -15.09 -10.90
C PHE A 38 -6.91 -13.67 -11.39
N ARG A 39 -6.80 -13.40 -12.67
CA ARG A 39 -7.15 -12.09 -13.26
C ARG A 39 -8.64 -11.81 -13.12
N GLU A 40 -9.50 -12.78 -13.45
CA GLU A 40 -10.95 -12.68 -13.26
C GLU A 40 -11.33 -12.40 -11.80
N LEU A 41 -10.60 -12.99 -10.85
CA LEU A 41 -10.76 -12.74 -9.43
C LEU A 41 -10.38 -11.29 -9.04
N LEU A 42 -9.29 -10.75 -9.58
CA LEU A 42 -8.89 -9.35 -9.34
C LEU A 42 -9.91 -8.37 -9.97
N GLU A 43 -10.40 -8.66 -11.17
CA GLU A 43 -11.45 -7.86 -11.83
C GLU A 43 -12.76 -7.85 -11.02
N LEU A 44 -13.12 -8.98 -10.40
CA LEU A 44 -14.27 -9.06 -9.49
C LEU A 44 -14.04 -8.19 -8.24
N ASP A 45 -12.86 -8.26 -7.65
CA ASP A 45 -12.48 -7.50 -6.46
C ASP A 45 -12.56 -5.99 -6.75
N ASP A 46 -11.93 -5.54 -7.83
CA ASP A 46 -11.96 -4.17 -8.30
C ASP A 46 -13.38 -3.66 -8.54
N LYS A 47 -14.17 -4.41 -9.31
CA LYS A 47 -15.55 -4.07 -9.63
C LYS A 47 -16.40 -3.91 -8.37
N VAL A 48 -16.25 -4.81 -7.41
CA VAL A 48 -17.06 -4.77 -6.18
C VAL A 48 -16.66 -3.59 -5.31
N HIS A 49 -15.38 -3.25 -5.23
CA HIS A 49 -14.95 -2.05 -4.51
C HIS A 49 -15.48 -0.77 -5.16
N ASP A 50 -15.45 -0.66 -6.50
CA ASP A 50 -16.01 0.48 -7.21
C ASP A 50 -17.53 0.62 -6.97
N GLU A 51 -18.28 -0.48 -7.02
CA GLU A 51 -19.72 -0.50 -6.73
C GLU A 51 -20.00 -0.04 -5.28
N VAL A 52 -19.22 -0.53 -4.31
CA VAL A 52 -19.37 -0.17 -2.90
C VAL A 52 -19.06 1.31 -2.67
N ASP A 53 -17.99 1.82 -3.26
CA ASP A 53 -17.62 3.24 -3.20
C ASP A 53 -18.71 4.12 -3.81
N GLU A 54 -19.33 3.70 -4.90
CA GLU A 54 -20.44 4.42 -5.52
C GLU A 54 -21.69 4.43 -4.61
N TRP A 55 -22.04 3.28 -4.00
CA TRP A 55 -23.15 3.22 -3.04
C TRP A 55 -22.96 4.16 -1.86
N ILE A 56 -21.77 4.16 -1.27
CA ILE A 56 -21.43 5.05 -0.15
C ILE A 56 -21.57 6.52 -0.56
N ARG A 57 -20.97 6.90 -1.72
CA ARG A 57 -21.05 8.29 -2.23
C ARG A 57 -22.49 8.70 -2.55
N SER A 58 -23.24 7.83 -3.20
CA SER A 58 -24.64 8.08 -3.59
C SER A 58 -25.52 8.19 -2.36
N ASN A 59 -25.38 7.29 -1.38
CA ASN A 59 -26.15 7.36 -0.15
C ASN A 59 -25.83 8.62 0.66
N ALA A 60 -24.58 9.07 0.70
CA ALA A 60 -24.20 10.32 1.37
C ALA A 60 -24.92 11.54 0.76
N LYS A 61 -25.05 11.59 -0.59
CA LYS A 61 -25.79 12.63 -1.30
C LYS A 61 -27.29 12.58 -1.00
N LEU A 62 -27.88 11.39 -0.90
CA LEU A 62 -29.29 11.17 -0.58
C LEU A 62 -29.59 11.48 0.89
N THR A 63 -28.70 11.10 1.80
CA THR A 63 -28.82 11.42 3.24
C THR A 63 -28.80 12.92 3.48
N ALA A 64 -27.99 13.68 2.74
CA ALA A 64 -28.01 15.14 2.80
C ALA A 64 -29.37 15.75 2.38
N LYS A 65 -30.18 15.00 1.61
CA LYS A 65 -31.55 15.35 1.20
C LYS A 65 -32.63 14.66 2.05
N GLN A 66 -32.25 14.02 3.17
CA GLN A 66 -33.12 13.28 4.09
C GLN A 66 -33.87 12.08 3.45
N VAL A 67 -33.33 11.50 2.34
CA VAL A 67 -33.91 10.37 1.62
C VAL A 67 -32.96 9.19 1.46
N GLY A 68 -31.80 9.24 2.11
CA GLY A 68 -30.81 8.16 2.12
C GLY A 68 -31.27 6.96 2.96
N ILE A 69 -30.71 5.77 2.69
CA ILE A 69 -30.89 4.61 3.56
C ILE A 69 -30.07 4.81 4.86
N ASP A 70 -30.55 4.21 5.94
CA ASP A 70 -29.87 4.31 7.22
C ASP A 70 -28.49 3.63 7.19
N PRO A 71 -27.55 4.07 8.06
CA PRO A 71 -26.18 3.56 8.05
C PRO A 71 -26.05 2.05 8.28
N ALA A 72 -26.93 1.45 9.10
CA ALA A 72 -26.88 0.02 9.39
C ALA A 72 -27.30 -0.82 8.19
N SER A 73 -28.34 -0.40 7.47
CA SER A 73 -28.79 -1.03 6.24
C SER A 73 -27.74 -0.92 5.13
N LEU A 74 -27.09 0.24 5.00
CA LEU A 74 -25.98 0.42 4.06
C LEU A 74 -24.80 -0.49 4.41
N ASP A 75 -24.38 -0.54 5.67
CA ASP A 75 -23.31 -1.40 6.14
C ASP A 75 -23.59 -2.88 5.86
N LEU A 76 -24.83 -3.33 6.09
CA LEU A 76 -25.22 -4.71 5.78
C LEU A 76 -25.14 -5.01 4.29
N GLN A 77 -25.58 -4.10 3.41
CA GLN A 77 -25.47 -4.27 1.96
C GLN A 77 -24.00 -4.34 1.50
N VAL A 78 -23.17 -3.44 2.02
CA VAL A 78 -21.72 -3.41 1.74
C VAL A 78 -21.07 -4.72 2.17
N ARG A 79 -21.31 -5.18 3.40
CA ARG A 79 -20.75 -6.45 3.91
C ARG A 79 -21.18 -7.64 3.07
N ASN A 80 -22.45 -7.73 2.70
CA ASN A 80 -22.97 -8.80 1.86
C ASN A 80 -22.34 -8.79 0.45
N ARG A 81 -22.02 -7.60 -0.06
CA ARG A 81 -21.38 -7.49 -1.37
C ARG A 81 -19.90 -7.89 -1.30
N LEU A 82 -19.17 -7.41 -0.30
CA LEU A 82 -17.76 -7.73 -0.07
C LEU A 82 -17.54 -9.21 0.31
N SER A 83 -18.49 -9.86 1.00
CA SER A 83 -18.36 -11.28 1.36
C SER A 83 -18.20 -12.18 0.13
N LYS A 84 -18.84 -11.84 -1.00
CA LYS A 84 -18.70 -12.58 -2.26
C LYS A 84 -17.28 -12.57 -2.80
N VAL A 85 -16.58 -11.46 -2.66
CA VAL A 85 -15.15 -11.35 -3.02
C VAL A 85 -14.31 -12.24 -2.10
N GLY A 86 -14.55 -12.16 -0.78
CA GLY A 86 -13.86 -13.01 0.19
C GLY A 86 -14.04 -14.50 -0.08
N GLU A 87 -15.27 -14.93 -0.46
CA GLU A 87 -15.56 -16.31 -0.84
C GLU A 87 -14.86 -16.72 -2.15
N ALA A 88 -14.79 -15.82 -3.12
CA ALA A 88 -14.07 -16.06 -4.38
C ALA A 88 -12.57 -16.25 -4.15
N TYR A 89 -11.92 -15.41 -3.32
CA TYR A 89 -10.53 -15.61 -2.90
C TYR A 89 -10.33 -16.95 -2.20
N LYS A 90 -11.21 -17.29 -1.28
CA LYS A 90 -11.16 -18.57 -0.55
C LYS A 90 -11.28 -19.76 -1.49
N ALA A 91 -12.24 -19.72 -2.42
CA ALA A 91 -12.44 -20.77 -3.42
C ALA A 91 -11.22 -20.93 -4.35
N PHE A 92 -10.64 -19.83 -4.82
CA PHE A 92 -9.42 -19.83 -5.61
C PHE A 92 -8.24 -20.45 -4.84
N LEU A 93 -8.00 -20.00 -3.60
CA LEU A 93 -6.90 -20.49 -2.78
C LEU A 93 -7.09 -21.92 -2.28
N ASN A 94 -8.31 -22.45 -2.24
CA ASN A 94 -8.56 -23.87 -1.98
C ASN A 94 -8.07 -24.74 -3.15
N ARG A 95 -8.22 -24.26 -4.38
CA ARG A 95 -7.73 -24.96 -5.59
C ARG A 95 -6.22 -24.73 -5.81
N HIS A 96 -5.73 -23.54 -5.48
CA HIS A 96 -4.36 -23.06 -5.78
C HIS A 96 -3.67 -22.55 -4.51
N SER A 97 -3.50 -23.43 -3.51
CA SER A 97 -3.04 -23.07 -2.16
C SER A 97 -1.64 -22.42 -2.11
N GLY A 98 -0.79 -22.72 -3.09
CA GLY A 98 0.55 -22.15 -3.26
C GLY A 98 0.61 -20.82 -4.03
N HIS A 99 -0.53 -20.24 -4.45
CA HIS A 99 -0.53 -19.05 -5.28
C HIS A 99 -0.24 -17.78 -4.46
N VAL A 100 1.03 -17.38 -4.42
CA VAL A 100 1.54 -16.26 -3.59
C VAL A 100 0.82 -14.95 -3.88
N ARG A 101 0.64 -14.59 -5.16
CA ARG A 101 -0.02 -13.34 -5.56
C ARG A 101 -1.47 -13.26 -5.09
N ALA A 102 -2.20 -14.37 -5.14
CA ALA A 102 -3.58 -14.41 -4.63
C ALA A 102 -3.63 -14.24 -3.10
N ARG A 103 -2.64 -14.79 -2.35
CA ARG A 103 -2.55 -14.53 -0.91
C ARG A 103 -2.24 -13.08 -0.60
N LEU A 104 -1.36 -12.44 -1.39
CA LEU A 104 -1.07 -11.01 -1.25
C LEU A 104 -2.32 -10.17 -1.50
N ALA A 105 -3.04 -10.44 -2.58
CA ALA A 105 -4.27 -9.74 -2.95
C ALA A 105 -5.37 -9.96 -1.89
N TYR A 106 -5.58 -11.20 -1.45
CA TYR A 106 -6.56 -11.49 -0.39
C TYR A 106 -6.23 -10.81 0.94
N GLY A 107 -4.94 -10.71 1.28
CA GLY A 107 -4.50 -9.92 2.43
C GLY A 107 -4.81 -8.43 2.26
N SER A 108 -4.63 -7.88 1.06
CA SER A 108 -4.98 -6.48 0.76
C SER A 108 -6.48 -6.25 0.86
N PHE A 109 -7.30 -7.14 0.27
CA PHE A 109 -8.75 -7.13 0.44
C PHE A 109 -9.17 -7.06 1.93
N PHE A 110 -8.59 -7.92 2.78
CA PHE A 110 -8.87 -7.87 4.22
C PHE A 110 -8.42 -6.56 4.88
N SER A 111 -7.28 -6.01 4.46
CA SER A 111 -6.78 -4.73 4.98
C SER A 111 -7.70 -3.56 4.61
N ASP A 112 -8.31 -3.59 3.42
CA ASP A 112 -9.19 -2.54 2.91
C ASP A 112 -10.53 -2.52 3.65
N ILE A 113 -11.02 -3.68 4.08
CA ILE A 113 -12.19 -3.81 4.96
C ILE A 113 -11.84 -3.78 6.45
N ASN A 114 -10.62 -3.34 6.81
CA ASN A 114 -10.10 -3.19 8.17
C ASN A 114 -10.02 -4.48 9.00
N GLU A 115 -9.97 -5.65 8.36
CA GLU A 115 -9.77 -6.96 8.99
C GLU A 115 -8.27 -7.29 9.08
N ILE A 116 -7.52 -6.50 9.86
CA ILE A 116 -6.04 -6.49 9.86
C ILE A 116 -5.45 -7.84 10.26
N ASP A 117 -6.05 -8.57 11.18
CA ASP A 117 -5.54 -9.88 11.61
C ASP A 117 -5.68 -10.94 10.50
N LYS A 118 -6.77 -10.89 9.73
CA LYS A 118 -6.96 -11.77 8.56
C LYS A 118 -6.00 -11.39 7.44
N ALA A 119 -5.77 -10.09 7.23
CA ALA A 119 -4.76 -9.60 6.27
C ALA A 119 -3.37 -10.13 6.62
N MET A 120 -2.95 -9.97 7.88
CA MET A 120 -1.68 -10.48 8.40
C MET A 120 -1.52 -11.98 8.20
N ALA A 121 -2.58 -12.76 8.44
CA ALA A 121 -2.55 -14.21 8.24
C ALA A 121 -2.25 -14.59 6.78
N GLN A 122 -2.85 -13.89 5.81
CA GLN A 122 -2.60 -14.15 4.39
C GLN A 122 -1.19 -13.72 3.96
N TRP A 123 -0.71 -12.55 4.40
CA TRP A 123 0.64 -12.09 4.06
C TRP A 123 1.74 -12.93 4.70
N LYS A 124 1.55 -13.45 5.93
CA LYS A 124 2.46 -14.41 6.55
C LYS A 124 2.52 -15.71 5.76
N LYS A 125 1.37 -16.22 5.30
CA LYS A 125 1.35 -17.39 4.41
C LYS A 125 2.03 -17.13 3.08
N ALA A 126 1.93 -15.92 2.53
CA ALA A 126 2.69 -15.52 1.34
C ALA A 126 4.20 -15.54 1.61
N LEU A 127 4.66 -15.13 2.80
CA LEU A 127 6.09 -15.22 3.20
C LEU A 127 6.56 -16.65 3.45
N GLU A 128 5.71 -17.53 3.97
CA GLU A 128 6.04 -18.95 4.11
C GLU A 128 6.34 -19.58 2.73
N LEU A 129 5.56 -19.20 1.71
CA LEU A 129 5.73 -19.68 0.33
C LEU A 129 6.87 -18.96 -0.43
N ALA A 130 7.06 -17.68 -0.17
CA ALA A 130 8.04 -16.83 -0.83
C ALA A 130 8.72 -15.88 0.17
N PRO A 131 9.71 -16.34 0.96
CA PRO A 131 10.33 -15.56 2.04
C PRO A 131 11.04 -14.28 1.58
N LYS A 132 11.39 -14.19 0.30
CA LYS A 132 12.02 -13.01 -0.31
C LYS A 132 11.05 -12.09 -1.04
N ASN A 133 9.73 -12.27 -0.85
CA ASN A 133 8.75 -11.41 -1.51
C ASN A 133 8.66 -10.04 -0.80
N PRO A 134 9.11 -8.93 -1.43
CA PRO A 134 9.16 -7.62 -0.78
C PRO A 134 7.78 -7.03 -0.51
N VAL A 135 6.76 -7.38 -1.33
CA VAL A 135 5.37 -6.90 -1.16
C VAL A 135 4.79 -7.41 0.17
N ALA A 136 5.01 -8.70 0.49
CA ALA A 136 4.55 -9.27 1.75
C ALA A 136 5.22 -8.61 2.96
N TRP A 137 6.53 -8.38 2.91
CA TRP A 137 7.26 -7.65 3.94
C TRP A 137 6.71 -6.24 4.13
N ASN A 138 6.51 -5.50 3.05
CA ASN A 138 5.96 -4.15 3.09
C ASN A 138 4.55 -4.12 3.69
N ASN A 139 3.66 -5.03 3.28
CA ASN A 139 2.28 -5.05 3.73
C ASN A 139 2.17 -5.41 5.22
N ILE A 140 2.98 -6.35 5.69
CA ILE A 140 3.09 -6.68 7.11
C ILE A 140 3.65 -5.47 7.90
N GLY A 141 4.63 -4.75 7.35
CA GLY A 141 5.15 -3.51 7.93
C GLY A 141 4.06 -2.45 8.13
N LYS A 142 3.21 -2.24 7.11
CA LYS A 142 2.04 -1.36 7.21
C LYS A 142 1.06 -1.79 8.31
N ALA A 143 0.78 -3.09 8.40
CA ALA A 143 -0.11 -3.62 9.44
C ALA A 143 0.47 -3.39 10.86
N TYR A 144 1.75 -3.62 11.06
CA TYR A 144 2.41 -3.31 12.33
C TYR A 144 2.37 -1.81 12.66
N GLY A 145 2.58 -0.94 11.67
CA GLY A 145 2.43 0.50 11.85
C GLY A 145 1.02 0.90 12.31
N LYS A 146 -0.02 0.35 11.67
CA LYS A 146 -1.43 0.55 12.08
C LYS A 146 -1.72 0.06 13.51
N GLN A 147 -1.03 -0.98 13.97
CA GLN A 147 -1.16 -1.54 15.33
C GLN A 147 -0.28 -0.81 16.36
N GLY A 148 0.47 0.24 15.99
CA GLY A 148 1.41 0.94 16.87
C GLY A 148 2.69 0.15 17.18
N ARG A 149 2.94 -0.96 16.50
CA ARG A 149 4.13 -1.81 16.66
C ARG A 149 5.26 -1.29 15.76
N ILE A 150 5.77 -0.11 16.13
CA ILE A 150 6.64 0.69 15.26
C ILE A 150 7.99 0.03 15.00
N ALA A 151 8.60 -0.62 15.99
CA ALA A 151 9.88 -1.32 15.81
C ALA A 151 9.77 -2.47 14.79
N GLU A 152 8.67 -3.24 14.84
CA GLU A 152 8.40 -4.28 13.86
C GLU A 152 8.12 -3.69 12.47
N ALA A 153 7.43 -2.56 12.40
CA ALA A 153 7.20 -1.87 11.13
C ALA A 153 8.53 -1.43 10.49
N PHE A 154 9.47 -0.84 11.25
CA PHE A 154 10.82 -0.51 10.74
C PHE A 154 11.54 -1.72 10.18
N ARG A 155 11.55 -2.83 10.92
CA ARG A 155 12.20 -4.07 10.47
C ARG A 155 11.62 -4.57 9.15
N HIS A 156 10.29 -4.53 9.01
CA HIS A 156 9.59 -5.07 7.84
C HIS A 156 9.75 -4.16 6.62
N PHE A 157 9.64 -2.84 6.77
CA PHE A 157 9.89 -1.90 5.67
C PHE A 157 11.36 -1.91 5.24
N GLY A 158 12.30 -1.97 6.21
CA GLY A 158 13.73 -2.12 5.91
C GLY A 158 14.02 -3.37 5.08
N LYS A 159 13.39 -4.50 5.44
CA LYS A 159 13.54 -5.76 4.68
C LYS A 159 12.94 -5.68 3.29
N ALA A 160 11.80 -5.01 3.11
CA ALA A 160 11.22 -4.79 1.78
C ALA A 160 12.16 -3.96 0.88
N ALA A 161 12.73 -2.87 1.40
CA ALA A 161 13.68 -2.02 0.68
C ALA A 161 14.99 -2.76 0.34
N GLU A 162 15.49 -3.63 1.24
CA GLU A 162 16.65 -4.49 0.99
C GLU A 162 16.40 -5.48 -0.16
N LEU A 163 15.21 -6.12 -0.16
CA LEU A 163 14.84 -7.14 -1.15
C LEU A 163 14.54 -6.57 -2.53
N ALA A 164 14.10 -5.31 -2.61
CA ALA A 164 13.81 -4.64 -3.88
C ALA A 164 14.38 -3.20 -3.88
N PRO A 165 15.71 -3.05 -4.03
CA PRO A 165 16.41 -1.77 -3.88
C PRO A 165 16.14 -0.76 -5.02
N LYS A 166 15.37 -1.16 -6.04
CA LYS A 166 14.94 -0.28 -7.14
C LYS A 166 13.48 0.17 -7.01
N GLU A 167 12.79 -0.22 -5.93
CA GLU A 167 11.39 0.11 -5.72
C GLU A 167 11.24 1.33 -4.79
N ALA A 168 10.83 2.45 -5.35
CA ALA A 168 10.69 3.73 -4.66
C ALA A 168 9.73 3.67 -3.46
N LEU A 169 8.64 2.88 -3.57
CA LEU A 169 7.60 2.75 -2.56
C LEU A 169 8.15 2.32 -1.19
N TYR A 170 9.10 1.39 -1.17
CA TYR A 170 9.60 0.86 0.10
C TYR A 170 10.47 1.87 0.84
N TYR A 171 11.28 2.64 0.12
CA TYR A 171 12.03 3.75 0.70
C TYR A 171 11.11 4.87 1.20
N ARG A 172 10.05 5.21 0.43
CA ARG A 172 9.04 6.16 0.85
C ARG A 172 8.36 5.74 2.16
N ASN A 173 7.88 4.49 2.23
CA ASN A 173 7.19 3.99 3.42
C ASN A 173 8.12 4.01 4.65
N LEU A 174 9.38 3.62 4.49
CA LEU A 174 10.38 3.67 5.56
C LEU A 174 10.68 5.11 5.99
N ALA A 175 10.88 6.01 5.04
CA ALA A 175 11.12 7.43 5.28
C ALA A 175 9.95 8.08 6.05
N THR A 176 8.73 7.82 5.58
CA THR A 176 7.51 8.32 6.23
C THR A 176 7.38 7.81 7.67
N LEU A 177 7.66 6.53 7.91
CA LEU A 177 7.61 5.97 9.25
C LEU A 177 8.65 6.60 10.18
N ILE A 178 9.90 6.79 9.71
CA ILE A 178 10.98 7.46 10.46
C ILE A 178 10.56 8.89 10.83
N PHE A 179 10.02 9.64 9.88
CA PHE A 179 9.59 11.01 10.10
C PHE A 179 8.41 11.10 11.08
N SER A 180 7.45 10.18 10.98
CA SER A 180 6.24 10.18 11.81
C SER A 180 6.48 9.70 13.25
N TYR A 181 7.51 8.88 13.48
CA TYR A 181 7.81 8.29 14.79
C TYR A 181 9.28 8.52 15.17
N PRO A 182 9.70 9.80 15.38
CA PRO A 182 11.10 10.15 15.55
C PRO A 182 11.74 9.52 16.79
N ASP A 183 11.01 9.40 17.90
CA ASP A 183 11.54 8.82 19.14
C ASP A 183 11.72 7.29 19.02
N ASP A 184 10.79 6.62 18.34
CA ASP A 184 10.91 5.19 18.04
C ASP A 184 12.05 4.93 17.05
N ALA A 185 12.20 5.80 16.05
CA ALA A 185 13.29 5.73 15.09
C ALA A 185 14.66 5.94 15.75
N ALA A 186 14.78 6.92 16.65
CA ALA A 186 16.01 7.15 17.41
C ALA A 186 16.42 5.91 18.23
N ARG A 187 15.46 5.30 18.92
CA ARG A 187 15.69 4.05 19.67
C ARG A 187 16.03 2.86 18.76
N TYR A 188 15.31 2.73 17.65
CA TYR A 188 15.50 1.60 16.74
C TYR A 188 16.85 1.65 16.02
N TYR A 189 17.26 2.84 15.54
CA TYR A 189 18.51 3.02 14.81
C TYR A 189 19.71 3.34 15.70
N LEU A 190 19.51 3.54 17.01
CA LEU A 190 20.53 3.95 17.98
C LEU A 190 21.27 5.23 17.55
N ILE A 191 20.52 6.23 17.12
CA ILE A 191 21.02 7.53 16.67
C ILE A 191 20.36 8.68 17.45
N ASP A 192 21.00 9.85 17.45
CA ASP A 192 20.45 11.04 18.07
C ASP A 192 19.19 11.54 17.34
N ARG A 193 18.30 12.17 18.09
CA ARG A 193 17.05 12.73 17.53
C ARG A 193 17.32 13.74 16.41
N SER A 194 18.40 14.51 16.48
CA SER A 194 18.84 15.45 15.43
C SER A 194 19.15 14.78 14.09
N GLN A 195 19.47 13.50 14.09
CA GLN A 195 19.79 12.72 12.89
C GLN A 195 18.57 12.09 12.22
N ILE A 196 17.38 12.14 12.85
CA ILE A 196 16.18 11.47 12.36
C ILE A 196 15.65 12.11 11.08
N VAL A 197 15.48 13.43 11.07
CA VAL A 197 15.00 14.14 9.86
C VAL A 197 15.99 14.00 8.71
N PRO A 198 17.31 14.21 8.88
CA PRO A 198 18.31 13.92 7.85
C PRO A 198 18.20 12.48 7.29
N LYS A 199 18.05 11.48 8.18
CA LYS A 199 17.88 10.08 7.75
C LYS A 199 16.63 9.85 6.93
N SER A 200 15.50 10.44 7.33
CA SER A 200 14.24 10.37 6.56
C SER A 200 14.41 11.04 5.19
N LEU A 201 15.01 12.23 5.12
CA LEU A 201 15.26 12.96 3.87
C LEU A 201 16.19 12.20 2.91
N GLU A 202 17.19 11.49 3.42
CA GLU A 202 18.07 10.64 2.62
C GLU A 202 17.25 9.54 1.90
N LEU A 203 16.34 8.88 2.63
CA LEU A 203 15.47 7.85 2.06
C LEU A 203 14.46 8.42 1.07
N PHE A 204 13.87 9.60 1.34
CA PHE A 204 13.02 10.29 0.37
C PHE A 204 13.79 10.68 -0.89
N LYS A 205 15.03 11.17 -0.76
CA LYS A 205 15.91 11.47 -1.89
C LYS A 205 16.17 10.20 -2.72
N LYS A 206 16.43 9.07 -2.06
CA LYS A 206 16.59 7.77 -2.74
C LYS A 206 15.31 7.38 -3.48
N ALA A 207 14.15 7.45 -2.83
CA ALA A 207 12.86 7.14 -3.46
C ALA A 207 12.59 8.04 -4.67
N ARG A 208 12.80 9.35 -4.55
CA ARG A 208 12.64 10.31 -5.67
C ARG A 208 13.59 10.05 -6.83
N SER A 209 14.81 9.57 -6.57
CA SER A 209 15.73 9.20 -7.65
C SER A 209 15.25 7.99 -8.46
N LEU A 210 14.41 7.13 -7.86
CA LEU A 210 13.83 5.95 -8.49
C LEU A 210 12.50 6.24 -9.20
N ASP A 211 11.73 7.20 -8.67
CA ASP A 211 10.43 7.62 -9.24
C ASP A 211 10.29 9.16 -9.17
N PRO A 212 10.94 9.91 -10.09
CA PRO A 212 11.03 11.37 -10.02
C PRO A 212 9.71 12.10 -10.35
N LYS A 213 8.75 11.40 -11.01
CA LYS A 213 7.47 11.98 -11.41
C LYS A 213 6.33 11.72 -10.41
N ASN A 214 6.62 11.05 -9.30
CA ASN A 214 5.63 10.73 -8.30
C ASN A 214 5.30 11.94 -7.42
N PHE A 215 4.14 12.54 -7.66
CA PHE A 215 3.69 13.74 -6.95
C PHE A 215 3.56 13.50 -5.44
N THR A 216 2.94 12.38 -5.03
CA THR A 216 2.78 12.04 -3.61
C THR A 216 4.13 11.89 -2.90
N LEU A 217 5.10 11.26 -3.57
CA LEU A 217 6.45 11.13 -3.02
C LEU A 217 7.16 12.48 -2.91
N ALA A 218 6.95 13.36 -3.88
CA ALA A 218 7.53 14.71 -3.85
C ALA A 218 6.94 15.55 -2.71
N THR A 219 5.62 15.48 -2.49
CA THR A 219 4.95 16.18 -1.38
C THR A 219 5.34 15.63 -0.01
N ASP A 220 5.48 14.31 0.15
CA ASP A 220 5.96 13.70 1.40
C ASP A 220 7.39 14.16 1.73
N ALA A 221 8.27 14.22 0.72
CA ALA A 221 9.63 14.71 0.89
C ALA A 221 9.67 16.21 1.25
N ALA A 222 8.79 17.02 0.64
CA ALA A 222 8.69 18.45 0.95
C ALA A 222 8.17 18.69 2.37
N LEU A 223 7.19 17.89 2.84
CA LEU A 223 6.72 17.92 4.22
C LEU A 223 7.84 17.58 5.21
N ALA A 224 8.68 16.59 4.90
CA ALA A 224 9.80 16.22 5.75
C ALA A 224 10.84 17.33 5.90
N GLN A 225 11.02 18.22 4.91
CA GLN A 225 11.89 19.40 5.01
C GLN A 225 11.46 20.38 6.10
N LEU A 226 10.16 20.43 6.44
CA LEU A 226 9.66 21.30 7.51
C LEU A 226 10.15 20.88 8.90
N GLY A 227 10.63 19.64 9.04
CA GLY A 227 11.19 19.10 10.30
C GLY A 227 12.67 19.37 10.51
N THR A 228 13.39 20.02 9.59
CA THR A 228 14.82 20.29 9.71
C THR A 228 15.12 21.27 10.87
N GLN A 229 16.21 21.00 11.59
CA GLN A 229 16.68 21.89 12.65
C GLN A 229 18.18 22.11 12.53
N PRO A 230 18.64 23.37 12.30
CA PRO A 230 17.81 24.58 12.12
C PRO A 230 16.91 24.48 10.89
N PHE A 231 15.78 25.21 10.89
CA PHE A 231 14.85 25.20 9.76
C PHE A 231 15.47 25.82 8.50
N GLU A 232 15.46 25.05 7.43
CA GLU A 232 16.04 25.43 6.14
C GLU A 232 14.97 25.90 5.15
N ALA A 233 14.48 27.14 5.30
CA ALA A 233 13.40 27.70 4.49
C ALA A 233 13.64 27.59 2.97
N LYS A 234 14.88 27.82 2.50
CA LYS A 234 15.24 27.72 1.08
C LYS A 234 15.09 26.29 0.55
N ALA A 235 15.53 25.30 1.32
CA ALA A 235 15.41 23.89 0.96
C ALA A 235 13.95 23.44 0.95
N ALA A 236 13.18 23.85 1.95
CA ALA A 236 11.74 23.56 2.02
C ALA A 236 10.98 24.17 0.83
N LEU A 237 11.24 25.44 0.49
CA LEU A 237 10.60 26.09 -0.66
C LEU A 237 10.99 25.42 -1.99
N ALA A 238 12.25 25.04 -2.16
CA ALA A 238 12.70 24.31 -3.35
C ALA A 238 11.98 22.96 -3.48
N ALA A 239 11.84 22.19 -2.40
CA ALA A 239 11.16 20.90 -2.40
C ALA A 239 9.67 21.03 -2.78
N TRP A 240 8.98 22.08 -2.30
CA TRP A 240 7.59 22.36 -2.67
C TRP A 240 7.45 22.80 -4.11
N ASN A 241 8.37 23.63 -4.64
CA ASN A 241 8.37 24.01 -6.04
C ASN A 241 8.60 22.81 -6.97
N ASP A 242 9.50 21.89 -6.57
CA ASP A 242 9.71 20.62 -7.28
C ASP A 242 8.44 19.75 -7.31
N ALA A 243 7.71 19.69 -6.19
CA ALA A 243 6.44 18.96 -6.13
C ALA A 243 5.38 19.63 -7.03
N LEU A 244 5.25 20.95 -6.99
CA LEU A 244 4.31 21.70 -7.82
C LEU A 244 4.58 21.53 -9.32
N ALA A 245 5.86 21.43 -9.72
CA ALA A 245 6.24 21.24 -11.11
C ALA A 245 5.75 19.91 -11.74
N ILE A 246 5.43 18.92 -10.89
CA ILE A 246 4.91 17.61 -11.30
C ILE A 246 3.48 17.35 -10.79
N ALA A 247 2.82 18.39 -10.27
CA ALA A 247 1.44 18.26 -9.80
C ALA A 247 0.51 17.88 -10.98
N PRO A 248 -0.43 16.94 -10.77
CA PRO A 248 -1.43 16.60 -11.78
C PRO A 248 -2.26 17.85 -12.11
N SER A 249 -2.70 17.96 -13.36
CA SER A 249 -3.60 19.04 -13.74
C SER A 249 -4.94 18.92 -13.02
N PRO A 250 -5.66 20.01 -12.74
CA PRO A 250 -6.97 19.96 -12.07
C PRO A 250 -8.03 19.12 -12.79
N VAL A 251 -7.78 18.75 -14.05
CA VAL A 251 -8.68 17.89 -14.87
C VAL A 251 -8.38 16.42 -14.65
N GLU A 252 -7.20 16.06 -14.09
CA GLU A 252 -6.73 14.68 -13.89
C GLU A 252 -6.84 14.23 -12.42
N ALA A 253 -7.28 15.10 -11.53
CA ALA A 253 -7.45 14.87 -10.11
C ALA A 253 -8.94 14.69 -9.75
#